data_8150e3f1ec55699998e7da08f0aa0944
#
_entry.id   8150e3f1ec55699998e7da08f0aa0944
#
_cell.length_a   1.000
_cell.length_b   1.000
_cell.length_c   1.000
_cell.angle_alpha   90.00
_cell.angle_beta   90.00
_cell.angle_gamma   90.00
#
_symmetry.space_group_name_H-M   'P 1'
#
loop_
_entity.id
_entity.type
_entity.pdbx_description
1 polymer ?
#
loop_
_entity_poly.entity_id
_entity_poly.type
_entity_poly.pdbx_seq_one_letter_code
_entity_poly.pdbx_strand_id
1 'polypeptide(L)'
;MFAENLVELRKYHALSQEELAEKIGVSRQTLSKYETGESLPDIEKCKALADVFGITVDDLICYEKSTGMGLMVPPKGKYVFGMVKVGEKGQIVIPAKARKIFDIKPGDNLIVLGDEGQGIALIKEESLLGLLQMSEKEKLHYYCTFG
;
A
#
# COMPACT_ATOMS: atom_id res chain seq x y z
N MET A 1 17.48 3.31 -2.11
CA MET A 1 16.20 3.19 -1.36
C MET A 1 15.23 4.30 -1.73
N PHE A 2 15.28 5.53 -1.18
CA PHE A 2 14.36 6.61 -1.60
C PHE A 2 14.35 6.92 -3.11
N ALA A 3 15.54 7.17 -3.68
CA ALA A 3 15.68 7.51 -5.10
C ALA A 3 15.13 6.41 -6.03
N GLU A 4 15.39 5.15 -5.71
CA GLU A 4 14.87 4.00 -6.45
C GLU A 4 13.35 3.90 -6.36
N ASN A 5 12.78 4.08 -5.16
CA ASN A 5 11.34 4.09 -4.95
C ASN A 5 10.67 5.20 -5.77
N LEU A 6 11.28 6.40 -5.76
CA LEU A 6 10.79 7.56 -6.50
C LEU A 6 10.73 7.29 -8.02
N VAL A 7 11.80 6.74 -8.59
CA VAL A 7 11.85 6.38 -10.02
C VAL A 7 10.80 5.34 -10.38
N GLU A 8 10.63 4.32 -9.55
CA GLU A 8 9.65 3.26 -9.79
C GLU A 8 8.22 3.75 -9.71
N LEU A 9 7.89 4.52 -8.67
CA LEU A 9 6.57 5.11 -8.50
C LEU A 9 6.22 6.04 -9.66
N ARG A 10 7.16 6.90 -10.09
CA ARG A 10 6.94 7.76 -11.25
C ARG A 10 6.65 6.96 -12.52
N LYS A 11 7.45 5.93 -12.80
CA LYS A 11 7.26 5.06 -13.96
C LYS A 11 5.94 4.30 -13.90
N TYR A 12 5.56 3.84 -12.70
CA TYR A 12 4.29 3.14 -12.52
C TYR A 12 3.08 4.03 -12.82
N HIS A 13 3.15 5.28 -12.38
CA HIS A 13 2.10 6.25 -12.67
C HIS A 13 2.21 6.85 -14.09
N ALA A 14 3.10 6.29 -14.92
CA ALA A 14 3.36 6.74 -16.30
C ALA A 14 3.65 8.25 -16.42
N LEU A 15 4.29 8.84 -15.39
CA LEU A 15 4.66 10.26 -15.36
C LEU A 15 6.07 10.47 -15.90
N SER A 16 6.26 11.50 -16.72
CA SER A 16 7.58 12.03 -17.06
C SER A 16 8.21 12.77 -15.87
N GLN A 17 9.52 13.05 -15.93
CA GLN A 17 10.18 13.88 -14.92
C GLN A 17 9.61 15.30 -14.90
N GLU A 18 9.24 15.85 -16.06
CA GLU A 18 8.61 17.16 -16.19
C GLU A 18 7.27 17.21 -15.48
N GLU A 19 6.39 16.25 -15.77
CA GLU A 19 5.04 16.19 -15.20
C GLU A 19 5.07 16.01 -13.68
N LEU A 20 5.95 15.15 -13.16
CA LEU A 20 6.08 14.97 -11.72
C LEU A 20 6.66 16.22 -11.04
N ALA A 21 7.68 16.84 -11.67
CA ALA A 21 8.29 18.07 -11.16
C ALA A 21 7.27 19.22 -11.06
N GLU A 22 6.43 19.39 -12.09
CA GLU A 22 5.34 20.36 -12.09
C GLU A 22 4.34 20.11 -10.96
N LYS A 23 3.92 18.85 -10.78
CA LYS A 23 2.95 18.46 -9.73
C LYS A 23 3.44 18.77 -8.31
N ILE A 24 4.73 18.67 -8.05
CA ILE A 24 5.31 18.95 -6.72
C ILE A 24 5.97 20.32 -6.61
N GLY A 25 5.87 21.16 -7.66
CA GLY A 25 6.37 22.54 -7.66
C GLY A 25 7.90 22.63 -7.57
N VAL A 26 8.64 21.82 -8.34
CA VAL A 26 10.11 21.91 -8.47
C VAL A 26 10.50 21.93 -9.95
N SER A 27 11.78 22.23 -10.23
CA SER A 27 12.30 22.10 -11.59
C SER A 27 12.55 20.62 -11.94
N ARG A 28 12.49 20.28 -13.23
CA ARG A 28 12.90 18.94 -13.71
C ARG A 28 14.31 18.55 -13.23
N GLN A 29 15.25 19.52 -13.24
CA GLN A 29 16.63 19.29 -12.77
C GLN A 29 16.66 18.91 -11.28
N THR A 30 15.85 19.56 -10.47
CA THR A 30 15.74 19.23 -9.04
C THR A 30 15.18 17.82 -8.85
N LEU A 31 14.14 17.45 -9.59
CA LEU A 31 13.58 16.11 -9.53
C LEU A 31 14.60 15.06 -9.99
N SER A 32 15.37 15.34 -11.06
CA SER A 32 16.45 14.46 -11.51
C SER A 32 17.49 14.21 -10.42
N LYS A 33 17.86 15.23 -9.65
CA LYS A 33 18.78 15.07 -8.51
C LYS A 33 18.19 14.22 -7.38
N TYR A 34 16.88 14.29 -7.15
CA TYR A 34 16.19 13.39 -6.20
C TYR A 34 16.24 11.94 -6.69
N GLU A 35 16.03 11.70 -7.98
CA GLU A 35 16.06 10.37 -8.59
C GLU A 35 17.46 9.75 -8.69
N THR A 36 18.50 10.58 -8.77
CA THR A 36 19.91 10.13 -8.76
C THR A 36 20.48 10.00 -7.35
N GLY A 37 19.77 10.50 -6.33
CA GLY A 37 20.26 10.52 -4.96
C GLY A 37 21.29 11.63 -4.68
N GLU A 38 21.52 12.56 -5.63
CA GLU A 38 22.42 13.71 -5.43
C GLU A 38 21.90 14.70 -4.40
N SER A 39 20.57 14.77 -4.23
CA SER A 39 19.92 15.57 -3.20
C SER A 39 18.67 14.88 -2.69
N LEU A 40 18.27 15.23 -1.47
CA LEU A 40 17.04 14.74 -0.87
C LEU A 40 15.99 15.86 -0.85
N PRO A 41 14.71 15.54 -1.07
CA PRO A 41 13.63 16.51 -0.88
C PRO A 41 13.47 16.85 0.61
N ASP A 42 12.98 18.05 0.88
CA ASP A 42 12.51 18.41 2.21
C ASP A 42 11.18 17.68 2.55
N ILE A 43 10.73 17.82 3.79
CA ILE A 43 9.51 17.16 4.29
C ILE A 43 8.27 17.55 3.48
N GLU A 44 8.17 18.82 3.07
CA GLU A 44 7.03 19.32 2.29
C GLU A 44 7.00 18.66 0.90
N LYS A 45 8.15 18.52 0.26
CA LYS A 45 8.27 17.84 -1.03
C LYS A 45 8.07 16.33 -0.91
N CYS A 46 8.56 15.70 0.19
CA CYS A 46 8.25 14.30 0.48
C CYS A 46 6.73 14.08 0.61
N LYS A 47 6.03 14.97 1.31
CA LYS A 47 4.57 14.91 1.43
C LYS A 47 3.88 15.09 0.08
N ALA A 48 4.30 16.08 -0.71
CA ALA A 48 3.74 16.32 -2.04
C ALA A 48 3.92 15.09 -2.96
N LEU A 49 5.09 14.45 -2.94
CA LEU A 49 5.36 13.22 -3.67
C LEU A 49 4.44 12.07 -3.20
N ALA A 50 4.32 11.89 -1.90
CA ALA A 50 3.45 10.86 -1.32
C ALA A 50 1.98 11.08 -1.71
N ASP A 51 1.51 12.32 -1.69
CA ASP A 51 0.14 12.69 -2.09
C ASP A 51 -0.09 12.43 -3.59
N VAL A 52 0.87 12.76 -4.47
CA VAL A 52 0.78 12.48 -5.92
C VAL A 52 0.66 10.99 -6.20
N PHE A 53 1.40 10.16 -5.46
CA PHE A 53 1.40 8.70 -5.64
C PHE A 53 0.31 7.99 -4.82
N GLY A 54 -0.41 8.68 -3.94
CA GLY A 54 -1.43 8.09 -3.08
C GLY A 54 -0.88 7.10 -2.06
N ILE A 55 0.34 7.34 -1.54
CA ILE A 55 1.04 6.50 -0.56
C ILE A 55 1.37 7.31 0.70
N THR A 56 1.92 6.65 1.72
CA THR A 56 2.45 7.37 2.91
C THR A 56 3.89 7.84 2.66
N VAL A 57 4.32 8.87 3.41
CA VAL A 57 5.72 9.32 3.37
C VAL A 57 6.67 8.22 3.86
N ASP A 58 6.23 7.41 4.82
CA ASP A 58 6.99 6.25 5.32
C ASP A 58 7.20 5.23 4.19
N ASP A 59 6.18 4.90 3.42
CA ASP A 59 6.28 4.02 2.26
C ASP A 59 7.22 4.58 1.19
N LEU A 60 7.18 5.89 0.95
CA LEU A 60 8.08 6.54 -0.01
C LEU A 60 9.55 6.41 0.40
N ILE A 61 9.85 6.54 1.69
CA ILE A 61 11.22 6.57 2.22
C ILE A 61 11.75 5.17 2.54
N CYS A 62 10.94 4.35 3.20
CA CYS A 62 11.37 3.11 3.86
C CYS A 62 10.92 1.83 3.17
N TYR A 63 10.21 1.94 2.05
CA TYR A 63 9.75 0.74 1.35
C TYR A 63 10.94 -0.07 0.83
N GLU A 64 11.15 -1.22 1.45
CA GLU A 64 12.11 -2.21 0.98
C GLU A 64 11.39 -3.29 0.19
N LYS A 65 11.92 -3.63 -0.98
CA LYS A 65 11.49 -4.81 -1.77
C LYS A 65 11.83 -6.11 -1.04
N SER A 66 11.53 -6.18 0.25
CA SER A 66 11.92 -7.30 1.12
C SER A 66 11.26 -8.63 0.78
N THR A 67 10.30 -8.64 -0.14
CA THR A 67 9.52 -9.85 -0.45
C THR A 67 10.00 -10.62 -1.68
N GLY A 68 11.00 -10.13 -2.42
CA GLY A 68 11.49 -10.80 -3.65
C GLY A 68 10.44 -10.93 -4.77
N MET A 69 9.22 -10.46 -4.56
CA MET A 69 8.10 -10.61 -5.49
C MET A 69 7.94 -9.43 -6.47
N GLY A 70 8.82 -8.42 -6.41
CA GLY A 70 8.70 -7.24 -7.28
C GLY A 70 7.39 -6.46 -7.09
N LEU A 71 6.74 -6.66 -5.95
CA LEU A 71 5.49 -5.97 -5.63
C LEU A 71 5.78 -4.50 -5.40
N MET A 72 4.96 -3.67 -5.98
CA MET A 72 5.04 -2.22 -5.90
C MET A 72 4.64 -1.71 -4.52
N VAL A 73 5.03 -0.47 -4.23
CA VAL A 73 4.54 0.24 -3.04
C VAL A 73 3.02 0.27 -3.09
N PRO A 74 2.32 -0.31 -2.12
CA PRO A 74 0.87 -0.33 -2.14
C PRO A 74 0.31 1.08 -1.91
N PRO A 75 -0.85 1.42 -2.51
CA PRO A 75 -1.54 2.67 -2.23
C PRO A 75 -1.83 2.86 -0.75
N LYS A 76 -2.01 4.12 -0.31
CA LYS A 76 -2.37 4.45 1.07
C LYS A 76 -3.58 3.64 1.54
N GLY A 77 -3.46 3.01 2.70
CA GLY A 77 -4.50 2.15 3.27
C GLY A 77 -4.48 0.69 2.78
N LYS A 78 -3.61 0.36 1.82
CA LYS A 78 -3.34 -1.03 1.40
C LYS A 78 -1.95 -1.45 1.87
N TYR A 79 -1.78 -2.72 2.19
CA TYR A 79 -0.54 -3.23 2.80
C TYR A 79 -0.12 -4.55 2.17
N VAL A 80 1.18 -4.71 2.00
CA VAL A 80 1.80 -6.01 1.70
C VAL A 80 2.55 -6.47 2.95
N PHE A 81 2.15 -7.57 3.52
CA PHE A 81 2.71 -8.09 4.77
C PHE A 81 3.77 -9.18 4.56
N GLY A 82 4.13 -9.45 3.30
CA GLY A 82 5.08 -10.49 2.94
C GLY A 82 4.43 -11.84 2.68
N MET A 83 5.26 -12.87 2.58
CA MET A 83 4.82 -14.25 2.37
C MET A 83 4.72 -15.01 3.70
N VAL A 84 3.70 -15.83 3.82
CA VAL A 84 3.55 -16.79 4.92
C VAL A 84 3.50 -18.20 4.36
N LYS A 85 4.04 -19.16 5.11
CA LYS A 85 4.00 -20.58 4.73
C LYS A 85 2.76 -21.22 5.30
N VAL A 86 2.05 -21.97 4.48
CA VAL A 86 0.92 -22.79 4.93
C VAL A 86 1.47 -24.05 5.60
N GLY A 87 1.03 -24.36 6.81
CA GLY A 87 1.38 -25.54 7.54
C GLY A 87 0.59 -26.78 7.06
N GLU A 88 0.95 -27.96 7.58
CA GLU A 88 0.39 -29.26 7.16
C GLU A 88 -1.14 -29.35 7.35
N LYS A 89 -1.68 -28.61 8.31
CA LYS A 89 -3.13 -28.57 8.60
C LYS A 89 -3.85 -27.39 7.92
N GLY A 90 -3.19 -26.73 6.96
CA GLY A 90 -3.75 -25.57 6.27
C GLY A 90 -3.69 -24.25 7.06
N GLN A 91 -3.01 -24.22 8.23
CA GLN A 91 -2.87 -23.02 9.04
C GLN A 91 -1.78 -22.08 8.51
N ILE A 92 -1.96 -20.78 8.72
CA ILE A 92 -0.95 -19.74 8.52
C ILE A 92 -0.78 -18.93 9.80
N VAL A 93 0.41 -18.32 9.97
CA VAL A 93 0.62 -17.32 11.01
C VAL A 93 0.38 -15.95 10.40
N ILE A 94 -0.61 -15.22 10.89
CA ILE A 94 -0.86 -13.84 10.45
C ILE A 94 0.34 -12.98 10.90
N PRO A 95 1.02 -12.26 9.98
CA PRO A 95 2.17 -11.44 10.32
C PRO A 95 1.89 -10.44 11.44
N ALA A 96 2.87 -10.24 12.33
CA ALA A 96 2.69 -9.37 13.49
C ALA A 96 2.28 -7.93 13.10
N LYS A 97 2.83 -7.39 12.00
CA LYS A 97 2.45 -6.07 11.48
C LYS A 97 0.97 -6.03 11.06
N ALA A 98 0.46 -7.09 10.42
CA ALA A 98 -0.95 -7.19 10.05
C ALA A 98 -1.84 -7.25 11.29
N ARG A 99 -1.49 -8.10 12.28
CA ARG A 99 -2.23 -8.18 13.54
C ARG A 99 -2.31 -6.84 14.27
N LYS A 100 -1.22 -6.07 14.26
CA LYS A 100 -1.17 -4.73 14.89
C LYS A 100 -2.05 -3.72 14.16
N ILE A 101 -1.97 -3.66 12.82
CA ILE A 101 -2.71 -2.68 12.02
C ILE A 101 -4.22 -2.94 12.07
N PHE A 102 -4.61 -4.22 12.00
CA PHE A 102 -6.02 -4.62 12.02
C PHE A 102 -6.53 -4.99 13.42
N ASP A 103 -5.74 -4.72 14.47
CA ASP A 103 -6.08 -5.02 15.87
C ASP A 103 -6.57 -6.46 16.08
N ILE A 104 -5.88 -7.43 15.50
CA ILE A 104 -6.20 -8.86 15.62
C ILE A 104 -5.52 -9.42 16.86
N LYS A 105 -6.31 -9.96 17.78
CA LYS A 105 -5.88 -10.50 19.08
C LYS A 105 -6.21 -11.98 19.20
N PRO A 106 -5.50 -12.71 20.07
CA PRO A 106 -5.88 -14.08 20.42
C PRO A 106 -7.33 -14.15 20.94
N GLY A 107 -8.11 -15.06 20.37
CA GLY A 107 -9.53 -15.21 20.68
C GLY A 107 -10.48 -14.47 19.73
N ASP A 108 -9.98 -13.60 18.87
CA ASP A 108 -10.81 -12.94 17.85
C ASP A 108 -11.30 -13.95 16.80
N ASN A 109 -12.53 -13.77 16.35
CA ASN A 109 -13.10 -14.51 15.24
C ASN A 109 -12.82 -13.78 13.91
N LEU A 110 -12.28 -14.51 12.96
CA LEU A 110 -12.10 -14.04 11.60
C LEU A 110 -13.03 -14.79 10.66
N ILE A 111 -13.70 -14.06 9.80
CA ILE A 111 -14.51 -14.64 8.72
C ILE A 111 -13.59 -14.83 7.51
N VAL A 112 -13.59 -16.02 6.97
CA VAL A 112 -12.81 -16.38 5.79
C VAL A 112 -13.73 -16.31 4.57
N LEU A 113 -13.46 -15.39 3.67
CA LEU A 113 -14.17 -15.23 2.41
C LEU A 113 -13.28 -15.69 1.26
N GLY A 114 -13.84 -16.25 0.22
CA GLY A 114 -13.11 -16.69 -0.95
C GLY A 114 -13.77 -16.23 -2.25
N ASP A 115 -12.95 -15.85 -3.20
CA ASP A 115 -13.33 -15.58 -4.58
C ASP A 115 -12.37 -16.35 -5.50
N GLU A 116 -12.91 -17.13 -6.44
CA GLU A 116 -12.09 -17.99 -7.32
C GLU A 116 -11.10 -17.19 -8.18
N GLY A 117 -11.44 -15.94 -8.52
CA GLY A 117 -10.58 -15.06 -9.32
C GLY A 117 -9.59 -14.23 -8.51
N GLN A 118 -9.88 -13.97 -7.22
CA GLN A 118 -9.10 -13.05 -6.38
C GLN A 118 -8.38 -13.75 -5.21
N GLY A 119 -8.90 -14.88 -4.72
CA GLY A 119 -8.31 -15.64 -3.63
C GLY A 119 -9.10 -15.56 -2.33
N ILE A 120 -8.39 -15.55 -1.20
CA ILE A 120 -8.97 -15.63 0.14
C ILE A 120 -8.74 -14.31 0.89
N ALA A 121 -9.79 -13.79 1.52
CA ALA A 121 -9.76 -12.65 2.42
C ALA A 121 -10.11 -13.08 3.85
N LEU A 122 -9.44 -12.47 4.84
CA LEU A 122 -9.70 -12.62 6.27
C LEU A 122 -10.26 -11.30 6.80
N ILE A 123 -11.44 -11.31 7.37
CA ILE A 123 -12.13 -10.11 7.87
C ILE A 123 -12.55 -10.34 9.31
N LYS A 124 -12.31 -9.36 10.19
CA LYS A 124 -12.85 -9.42 11.56
C LYS A 124 -14.39 -9.44 11.53
N GLU A 125 -14.99 -10.24 12.39
CA GLU A 125 -16.45 -10.36 12.53
C GLU A 125 -17.12 -8.99 12.71
N GLU A 126 -16.55 -8.13 13.57
CA GLU A 126 -17.04 -6.77 13.80
C GLU A 126 -17.07 -5.90 12.54
N SER A 127 -16.07 -6.07 11.66
CA SER A 127 -15.98 -5.32 10.40
C SER A 127 -17.05 -5.74 9.39
N LEU A 128 -17.40 -7.02 9.36
CA LEU A 128 -18.48 -7.53 8.51
C LEU A 128 -19.84 -7.02 8.97
N LEU A 129 -20.10 -6.99 10.28
CA LEU A 129 -21.34 -6.43 10.84
C LEU A 129 -21.50 -4.96 10.47
N GLY A 130 -20.41 -4.17 10.49
CA GLY A 130 -20.39 -2.80 9.99
C GLY A 130 -20.75 -2.71 8.51
N LEU A 131 -20.22 -3.60 7.67
CA LEU A 131 -20.53 -3.68 6.24
C LEU A 131 -22.01 -4.02 5.96
N LEU A 132 -22.60 -4.92 6.75
CA LEU A 132 -24.02 -5.29 6.59
C LEU A 132 -24.98 -4.16 6.96
N GLN A 133 -24.55 -3.22 7.81
CA GLN A 133 -25.32 -2.03 8.20
C GLN A 133 -25.15 -0.85 7.24
N MET A 134 -24.19 -0.92 6.28
CA MET A 134 -24.00 0.12 5.27
C MET A 134 -25.14 0.12 4.24
N SER A 135 -25.46 1.31 3.70
CA SER A 135 -26.41 1.44 2.61
C SER A 135 -25.89 0.72 1.34
N GLU A 136 -26.81 0.35 0.43
CA GLU A 136 -26.47 -0.30 -0.84
C GLU A 136 -25.42 0.49 -1.65
N LYS A 137 -25.50 1.82 -1.61
CA LYS A 137 -24.58 2.73 -2.29
C LYS A 137 -23.17 2.71 -1.69
N GLU A 138 -23.08 2.62 -0.37
CA GLU A 138 -21.81 2.52 0.36
C GLU A 138 -21.16 1.15 0.17
N LYS A 139 -21.96 0.07 0.13
CA LYS A 139 -21.50 -1.29 -0.21
C LYS A 139 -20.89 -1.33 -1.60
N LEU A 140 -21.54 -0.72 -2.60
CA LEU A 140 -21.04 -0.66 -3.97
C LEU A 140 -19.67 0.06 -4.03
N HIS A 141 -19.52 1.17 -3.31
CA HIS A 141 -18.25 1.88 -3.21
C HIS A 141 -17.15 1.03 -2.55
N TYR A 142 -17.48 0.30 -1.49
CA TYR A 142 -16.56 -0.61 -0.81
C TYR A 142 -16.08 -1.73 -1.73
N TYR A 143 -16.99 -2.39 -2.45
CA TYR A 143 -16.63 -3.44 -3.42
C TYR A 143 -15.78 -2.92 -4.59
N CYS A 144 -16.05 -1.71 -5.10
CA CYS A 144 -15.23 -1.09 -6.14
C CYS A 144 -13.82 -0.71 -5.67
N THR A 145 -13.61 -0.53 -4.37
CA THR A 145 -12.29 -0.18 -3.79
C THR A 145 -11.43 -1.41 -3.54
N PHE A 146 -12.04 -2.59 -3.36
CA PHE A 146 -11.37 -3.87 -3.09
C PHE A 146 -11.44 -4.87 -4.27
N GLY A 147 -12.15 -4.48 -5.34
CA GLY A 147 -12.27 -5.26 -6.58
C GLY A 147 -11.22 -4.93 -7.63
#